data_1230b61f7db9cbf77152e0cfa9c62a64
#
_entry.id   1230b61f7db9cbf77152e0cfa9c62a64
#
_cell.length_a   1.000
_cell.length_b   1.000
_cell.length_c   1.000
_cell.angle_alpha   90.00
_cell.angle_beta   90.00
_cell.angle_gamma   90.00
#
_symmetry.space_group_name_H-M   'P 1'
#
loop_
_entity.id
_entity.type
_entity.pdbx_description
1 polymer ?
#
loop_
_entity_poly.entity_id
_entity_poly.type
_entity_poly.pdbx_seq_one_letter_code
_entity_poly.pdbx_strand_id
1 'polypeptide(L)'
;MMRAVADRTSTGLRWVAGVSVALALASCVFAATGTPRAGTPGAGPKGTLVIHGTGDVSLDPTQIPAFRTQGYGWAWSGMGGLFLRDDLTVVNLECPATDVVAPVPKAFPFRCDPGALPAARRAGVDVVSQANNHAYDDGPAGLLDSLNRIRDAGLVAVGAGSDQPEALRAASFRIDGWTVAVLGIDEALDPVDEVAGPDKPGTAAGHDFALALQGVRDAAASSDLVVVMIHWGVELDARPRQYQIAQAHRMIDAGADVIFGSHPHRLQPVETYRGRPIFYSLGNLVWPRLTPATWTSAVAEVIVEPDGTIRARSLAVEIVSDGHPVLVATP
;
A
#
# COMPACT_ATOMS: atom_id res chain seq x y z
N MET A 1 -38.95 -31.08 59.30
CA MET A 1 -39.36 -32.40 58.85
C MET A 1 -38.85 -32.60 57.43
N MET A 2 -38.08 -33.67 57.22
CA MET A 2 -37.70 -34.41 56.00
C MET A 2 -36.87 -33.62 54.94
N ARG A 3 -35.61 -33.87 54.90
CA ARG A 3 -34.77 -34.93 54.29
C ARG A 3 -34.29 -34.58 52.87
N ALA A 4 -32.99 -34.52 52.82
CA ALA A 4 -32.12 -34.48 51.70
C ALA A 4 -32.26 -35.65 50.73
N VAL A 5 -32.02 -35.40 49.43
CA VAL A 5 -31.39 -36.41 48.57
C VAL A 5 -30.36 -35.64 47.67
N ALA A 6 -29.13 -36.07 47.78
CA ALA A 6 -28.05 -35.71 46.88
C ALA A 6 -28.13 -36.59 45.63
N ASP A 7 -27.89 -36.04 44.47
CA ASP A 7 -27.42 -36.85 43.35
C ASP A 7 -26.27 -36.17 42.63
N ARG A 8 -25.22 -36.94 42.46
CA ARG A 8 -23.96 -36.60 41.77
C ARG A 8 -24.13 -37.04 40.33
N THR A 9 -23.93 -36.09 39.39
CA THR A 9 -23.59 -36.50 38.03
C THR A 9 -22.46 -35.65 37.48
N SER A 10 -21.42 -36.34 37.21
CA SER A 10 -20.16 -36.12 36.49
C SER A 10 -20.10 -34.97 35.51
N THR A 11 -19.06 -34.17 35.72
CA THR A 11 -18.47 -33.21 34.82
C THR A 11 -17.91 -33.86 33.57
N GLY A 12 -18.55 -33.65 32.44
CA GLY A 12 -18.01 -33.91 31.13
C GLY A 12 -17.36 -32.65 30.57
N LEU A 13 -16.03 -32.53 30.71
CA LEU A 13 -15.23 -31.50 30.09
C LEU A 13 -15.19 -31.78 28.58
N ARG A 14 -16.02 -31.10 27.81
CA ARG A 14 -15.95 -31.16 26.33
C ARG A 14 -14.87 -30.22 25.87
N TRP A 15 -13.75 -30.78 25.43
CA TRP A 15 -12.74 -30.11 24.62
C TRP A 15 -13.38 -29.74 23.27
N VAL A 16 -13.60 -28.44 23.04
CA VAL A 16 -13.91 -27.94 21.72
C VAL A 16 -12.56 -27.87 20.98
N ALA A 17 -12.34 -28.85 20.13
CA ALA A 17 -11.22 -28.82 19.18
C ALA A 17 -11.42 -27.64 18.24
N GLY A 18 -10.62 -26.60 18.40
CA GLY A 18 -10.55 -25.52 17.47
C GLY A 18 -10.01 -26.05 16.14
N VAL A 19 -10.85 -26.09 15.13
CA VAL A 19 -10.43 -26.35 13.75
C VAL A 19 -9.76 -25.09 13.25
N SER A 20 -8.43 -25.07 13.31
CA SER A 20 -7.63 -24.09 12.60
C SER A 20 -7.75 -24.37 11.10
N VAL A 21 -8.58 -23.61 10.42
CA VAL A 21 -8.60 -23.60 8.96
C VAL A 21 -7.36 -22.83 8.52
N ALA A 22 -6.27 -23.55 8.30
CA ALA A 22 -5.11 -23.02 7.58
C ALA A 22 -5.54 -22.80 6.13
N LEU A 23 -5.84 -21.54 5.77
CA LEU A 23 -5.95 -21.15 4.38
C LEU A 23 -4.52 -21.26 3.79
N ALA A 24 -4.26 -22.30 3.03
CA ALA A 24 -3.05 -22.42 2.22
C ALA A 24 -3.14 -21.36 1.13
N LEU A 25 -2.52 -20.20 1.35
CA LEU A 25 -2.23 -19.24 0.29
C LEU A 25 -1.14 -19.88 -0.59
N ALA A 26 -1.55 -20.54 -1.66
CA ALA A 26 -0.63 -21.02 -2.67
C ALA A 26 0.11 -19.80 -3.25
N SER A 27 1.43 -19.74 -3.05
CA SER A 27 2.30 -18.76 -3.71
C SER A 27 2.31 -19.07 -5.21
N CYS A 28 1.32 -18.56 -5.94
CA CYS A 28 1.31 -18.66 -7.40
C CYS A 28 2.38 -17.71 -7.95
N VAL A 29 3.48 -18.27 -8.40
CA VAL A 29 4.46 -17.55 -9.22
C VAL A 29 3.87 -17.43 -10.62
N PHE A 30 3.46 -16.23 -11.00
CA PHE A 30 2.99 -15.95 -12.36
C PHE A 30 4.19 -15.46 -13.19
N ALA A 31 4.59 -16.22 -14.20
CA ALA A 31 5.51 -15.75 -15.21
C ALA A 31 4.70 -15.05 -16.30
N ALA A 32 4.84 -13.74 -16.40
CA ALA A 32 4.16 -12.94 -17.40
C ALA A 32 5.19 -12.49 -18.45
N THR A 33 5.02 -12.95 -19.70
CA THR A 33 5.84 -12.50 -20.84
C THR A 33 5.11 -11.37 -21.55
N GLY A 34 5.35 -10.12 -21.12
CA GLY A 34 4.95 -8.93 -21.89
C GLY A 34 6.08 -8.54 -22.85
N THR A 35 5.73 -7.98 -24.01
CA THR A 35 6.73 -7.39 -24.90
C THR A 35 7.40 -6.20 -24.18
N PRO A 36 8.75 -6.16 -24.07
CA PRO A 36 9.44 -5.04 -23.47
C PRO A 36 9.13 -3.74 -24.21
N ARG A 37 8.98 -2.65 -23.45
CA ARG A 37 8.93 -1.31 -24.04
C ARG A 37 10.31 -0.99 -24.61
N ALA A 38 10.39 -0.29 -25.76
CA ALA A 38 11.65 0.20 -26.29
C ALA A 38 12.33 1.08 -25.21
N GLY A 39 13.52 0.69 -24.77
CA GLY A 39 14.23 1.38 -23.68
C GLY A 39 14.59 2.81 -24.04
N THR A 40 14.72 3.66 -23.02
CA THR A 40 15.16 5.04 -23.19
C THR A 40 16.57 5.09 -23.82
N PRO A 41 16.81 5.84 -24.92
CA PRO A 41 18.12 5.90 -25.55
C PRO A 41 19.19 6.43 -24.57
N GLY A 42 20.28 5.69 -24.40
CA GLY A 42 21.43 6.10 -23.56
C GLY A 42 21.50 5.46 -22.17
N ALA A 43 20.60 4.52 -21.84
CA ALA A 43 20.74 3.71 -20.64
C ALA A 43 21.86 2.69 -20.79
N GLY A 44 22.66 2.48 -19.71
CA GLY A 44 23.64 1.38 -19.62
C GLY A 44 22.94 0.01 -19.62
N PRO A 45 23.71 -1.08 -19.49
CA PRO A 45 23.11 -2.42 -19.37
C PRO A 45 22.17 -2.45 -18.16
N LYS A 46 20.97 -3.01 -18.35
CA LYS A 46 19.95 -3.17 -17.30
C LYS A 46 20.28 -4.37 -16.42
N GLY A 47 20.19 -4.18 -15.09
CA GLY A 47 20.22 -5.26 -14.11
C GLY A 47 18.84 -5.83 -13.83
N THR A 48 18.78 -6.86 -12.98
CA THR A 48 17.53 -7.35 -12.41
C THR A 48 17.06 -6.38 -11.32
N LEU A 49 15.80 -5.93 -11.35
CA LEU A 49 15.20 -5.11 -10.29
C LEU A 49 14.28 -5.95 -9.41
N VAL A 50 14.31 -5.67 -8.11
CA VAL A 50 13.34 -6.18 -7.12
C VAL A 50 12.57 -4.99 -6.56
N ILE A 51 11.26 -5.00 -6.75
CA ILE A 51 10.36 -3.92 -6.27
C ILE A 51 9.35 -4.53 -5.32
N HIS A 52 9.21 -3.92 -4.12
CA HIS A 52 8.14 -4.27 -3.21
C HIS A 52 7.05 -3.20 -3.19
N GLY A 53 5.79 -3.67 -3.14
CA GLY A 53 4.61 -2.86 -2.88
C GLY A 53 3.87 -3.36 -1.65
N THR A 54 3.33 -2.45 -0.84
CA THR A 54 2.55 -2.83 0.35
C THR A 54 1.15 -2.25 0.31
N GLY A 55 0.27 -2.77 1.16
CA GLY A 55 -1.01 -2.15 1.47
C GLY A 55 -0.88 -1.00 2.47
N ASP A 56 -1.94 -0.77 3.23
CA ASP A 56 -2.16 0.41 4.04
C ASP A 56 -1.27 0.44 5.28
N VAL A 57 -0.67 1.60 5.51
CA VAL A 57 0.22 1.90 6.64
C VAL A 57 -0.35 3.07 7.43
N SER A 58 -0.66 2.86 8.72
CA SER A 58 -0.91 3.91 9.70
C SER A 58 0.23 3.96 10.70
N LEU A 59 0.78 5.14 10.91
CA LEU A 59 1.79 5.42 11.93
C LEU A 59 1.22 6.33 13.04
N ASP A 60 -0.10 6.24 13.26
CA ASP A 60 -0.84 6.99 14.27
C ASP A 60 -0.71 6.34 15.66
N PRO A 61 -0.03 6.98 16.62
CA PRO A 61 0.15 6.44 17.98
C PRO A 61 -1.14 6.49 18.82
N THR A 62 -2.20 7.11 18.34
CA THR A 62 -3.52 7.08 18.99
C THR A 62 -4.26 5.80 18.64
N GLN A 63 -4.11 5.31 17.42
CA GLN A 63 -4.68 4.05 16.95
C GLN A 63 -3.82 2.83 17.29
N ILE A 64 -2.50 3.04 17.34
CA ILE A 64 -1.51 2.00 17.66
C ILE A 64 -0.69 2.42 18.89
N PRO A 65 -1.26 2.32 20.11
CA PRO A 65 -0.59 2.76 21.33
C PRO A 65 0.75 2.08 21.61
N ALA A 66 0.98 0.91 21.00
CA ALA A 66 2.23 0.16 21.10
C ALA A 66 3.45 0.98 20.66
N PHE A 67 3.31 1.94 19.75
CA PHE A 67 4.40 2.82 19.31
C PHE A 67 5.01 3.63 20.45
N ARG A 68 4.22 3.98 21.48
CA ARG A 68 4.71 4.73 22.65
C ARG A 68 5.69 3.93 23.53
N THR A 69 5.61 2.62 23.50
CA THR A 69 6.43 1.71 24.32
C THR A 69 7.48 0.97 23.52
N GLN A 70 7.17 0.58 22.28
CA GLN A 70 8.04 -0.20 21.40
C GLN A 70 8.85 0.68 20.44
N GLY A 71 8.40 1.93 20.23
CA GLY A 71 8.95 2.82 19.21
C GLY A 71 8.53 2.42 17.79
N TYR A 72 8.72 3.31 16.84
CA TYR A 72 8.26 3.14 15.47
C TYR A 72 9.03 2.09 14.65
N GLY A 73 10.27 1.73 15.06
CA GLY A 73 11.00 0.63 14.43
C GLY A 73 10.32 -0.72 14.57
N TRP A 74 9.48 -0.87 15.60
CA TRP A 74 8.72 -2.10 15.83
C TRP A 74 7.72 -2.42 14.71
N ALA A 75 7.10 -1.40 14.10
CA ALA A 75 6.20 -1.58 12.97
C ALA A 75 6.83 -2.36 11.79
N TRP A 76 8.14 -2.28 11.64
CA TRP A 76 8.88 -2.85 10.52
C TRP A 76 9.69 -4.11 10.88
N SER A 77 9.84 -4.38 12.17
CA SER A 77 10.74 -5.44 12.67
C SER A 77 10.35 -6.85 12.22
N GLY A 78 9.04 -7.13 12.09
CA GLY A 78 8.53 -8.42 11.63
C GLY A 78 8.72 -8.68 10.13
N MET A 79 9.17 -7.68 9.36
CA MET A 79 9.51 -7.83 7.95
C MET A 79 10.90 -8.45 7.72
N GLY A 80 11.68 -8.69 8.79
CA GLY A 80 12.98 -9.37 8.70
C GLY A 80 13.99 -8.68 7.78
N GLY A 81 13.90 -7.37 7.60
CA GLY A 81 14.76 -6.58 6.71
C GLY A 81 14.47 -6.85 5.21
N LEU A 82 13.26 -7.24 4.85
CA LEU A 82 12.85 -7.48 3.45
C LEU A 82 13.15 -6.27 2.57
N PHE A 83 12.72 -5.09 3.00
CA PHE A 83 12.84 -3.82 2.26
C PHE A 83 14.26 -3.23 2.23
N LEU A 84 15.23 -3.85 2.91
CA LEU A 84 16.65 -3.51 2.83
C LEU A 84 17.40 -4.34 1.77
N ARG A 85 16.73 -5.30 1.13
CA ARG A 85 17.30 -6.24 0.16
C ARG A 85 16.68 -6.12 -1.23
N ASP A 86 15.79 -5.15 -1.42
CA ASP A 86 15.23 -4.80 -2.70
C ASP A 86 15.87 -3.51 -3.25
N ASP A 87 15.39 -3.08 -4.39
CA ASP A 87 15.86 -1.88 -5.08
C ASP A 87 14.88 -0.72 -4.91
N LEU A 88 13.61 -1.00 -4.60
CA LEU A 88 12.57 0.00 -4.42
C LEU A 88 11.38 -0.54 -3.61
N THR A 89 11.06 0.09 -2.50
CA THR A 89 9.87 -0.19 -1.70
C THR A 89 8.86 0.96 -1.76
N VAL A 90 7.62 0.66 -2.17
CA VAL A 90 6.49 1.60 -2.24
C VAL A 90 5.44 1.23 -1.20
N VAL A 91 5.04 2.19 -0.36
CA VAL A 91 3.99 2.00 0.66
C VAL A 91 2.86 3.03 0.49
N ASN A 92 1.63 2.68 0.90
CA ASN A 92 0.54 3.64 1.06
C ASN A 92 0.49 4.12 2.51
N LEU A 93 0.86 5.38 2.78
CA LEU A 93 0.74 5.98 4.10
C LEU A 93 -0.61 6.65 4.23
N GLU A 94 -1.53 5.98 4.90
CA GLU A 94 -2.95 6.35 4.97
C GLU A 94 -3.24 7.28 6.16
N CYS A 95 -2.50 8.37 6.21
CA CYS A 95 -2.63 9.47 7.15
C CYS A 95 -1.67 10.61 6.78
N PRO A 96 -1.96 11.86 7.09
CA PRO A 96 -0.95 12.91 7.02
C PRO A 96 0.04 12.71 8.18
N ALA A 97 1.34 12.69 7.88
CA ALA A 97 2.39 12.68 8.90
C ALA A 97 2.73 14.12 9.28
N THR A 98 2.02 14.66 10.28
CA THR A 98 2.04 16.11 10.58
C THR A 98 1.84 16.41 12.06
N ASP A 99 2.42 17.52 12.52
CA ASP A 99 2.13 18.14 13.81
C ASP A 99 0.98 19.18 13.72
N VAL A 100 0.50 19.48 12.52
CA VAL A 100 -0.64 20.39 12.31
C VAL A 100 -1.90 19.72 12.84
N VAL A 101 -2.67 20.46 13.64
CA VAL A 101 -3.94 20.01 14.21
C VAL A 101 -5.07 20.87 13.61
N ALA A 102 -5.60 20.44 12.48
CA ALA A 102 -6.64 21.13 11.76
C ALA A 102 -7.64 20.12 11.13
N PRO A 103 -8.25 19.22 11.95
CA PRO A 103 -9.03 18.11 11.41
C PRO A 103 -10.20 18.62 10.58
N VAL A 104 -10.36 18.04 9.39
CA VAL A 104 -11.55 18.26 8.57
C VAL A 104 -12.76 17.53 9.17
N PRO A 105 -14.01 17.96 8.86
CA PRO A 105 -15.21 17.33 9.38
C PRO A 105 -15.41 15.93 8.76
N LYS A 106 -14.80 14.92 9.37
CA LYS A 106 -14.75 13.53 8.96
C LYS A 106 -15.00 12.62 10.14
N ALA A 107 -15.61 11.44 9.90
CA ALA A 107 -15.98 10.50 10.98
C ALA A 107 -14.76 9.90 11.69
N PHE A 108 -13.71 9.60 10.94
CA PHE A 108 -12.49 8.95 11.42
C PHE A 108 -11.25 9.68 10.88
N PRO A 109 -10.88 10.85 11.44
CA PRO A 109 -9.65 11.52 11.02
C PRO A 109 -8.42 10.79 11.60
N PHE A 110 -7.42 10.56 10.76
CA PHE A 110 -6.14 9.95 11.12
C PHE A 110 -5.03 11.00 11.13
N ARG A 111 -4.04 10.81 12.00
CA ARG A 111 -2.83 11.64 12.02
C ARG A 111 -1.63 10.81 12.45
N CYS A 112 -0.73 10.59 11.52
CA CYS A 112 0.54 9.92 11.78
C CYS A 112 1.53 10.86 12.46
N ASP A 113 2.35 10.31 13.36
CA ASP A 113 3.46 11.05 13.97
C ASP A 113 4.59 11.21 12.94
N PRO A 114 5.00 12.44 12.57
CA PRO A 114 6.13 12.64 11.65
C PRO A 114 7.45 12.05 12.18
N GLY A 115 7.59 11.89 13.50
CA GLY A 115 8.72 11.19 14.13
C GLY A 115 8.84 9.71 13.74
N ALA A 116 7.80 9.13 13.15
CA ALA A 116 7.80 7.75 12.68
C ALA A 116 8.49 7.57 11.31
N LEU A 117 8.51 8.61 10.47
CA LEU A 117 9.04 8.55 9.11
C LEU A 117 10.51 8.10 9.02
N PRO A 118 11.42 8.58 9.89
CA PRO A 118 12.81 8.07 9.89
C PRO A 118 12.92 6.57 10.18
N ALA A 119 11.96 5.97 10.90
CA ALA A 119 11.95 4.52 11.14
C ALA A 119 11.54 3.76 9.87
N ALA A 120 10.56 4.25 9.12
CA ALA A 120 10.19 3.71 7.82
C ALA A 120 11.39 3.76 6.84
N ARG A 121 12.07 4.91 6.76
CA ARG A 121 13.27 5.06 5.91
C ARG A 121 14.39 4.08 6.29
N ARG A 122 14.66 3.91 7.59
CA ARG A 122 15.65 2.93 8.06
C ARG A 122 15.25 1.48 7.81
N ALA A 123 13.97 1.20 7.69
CA ALA A 123 13.46 -0.13 7.34
C ALA A 123 13.58 -0.46 5.84
N GLY A 124 13.94 0.52 5.00
CA GLY A 124 14.12 0.36 3.56
C GLY A 124 12.97 0.92 2.72
N VAL A 125 11.98 1.60 3.32
CA VAL A 125 10.95 2.30 2.53
C VAL A 125 11.59 3.45 1.76
N ASP A 126 11.22 3.60 0.48
CA ASP A 126 11.72 4.64 -0.41
C ASP A 126 10.62 5.61 -0.83
N VAL A 127 9.46 5.09 -1.20
CA VAL A 127 8.34 5.87 -1.73
C VAL A 127 7.11 5.71 -0.84
N VAL A 128 6.49 6.85 -0.57
CA VAL A 128 5.27 6.95 0.24
C VAL A 128 4.16 7.55 -0.61
N SER A 129 3.11 6.78 -0.88
CA SER A 129 1.90 7.33 -1.50
C SER A 129 1.09 8.09 -0.46
N GLN A 130 0.74 9.32 -0.79
CA GLN A 130 -0.24 10.17 -0.11
C GLN A 130 -1.50 10.34 -0.99
N ALA A 131 -1.68 9.45 -1.97
CA ALA A 131 -2.90 9.37 -2.77
C ALA A 131 -3.90 8.45 -2.07
N ASN A 132 -4.57 8.94 -1.03
CA ASN A 132 -5.58 8.22 -0.29
C ASN A 132 -6.53 9.18 0.42
N ASN A 133 -7.71 8.68 0.79
CA ASN A 133 -8.77 9.46 1.43
C ASN A 133 -8.41 9.99 2.82
N HIS A 134 -7.31 9.56 3.44
CA HIS A 134 -6.85 10.06 4.74
C HIS A 134 -5.70 11.07 4.67
N ALA A 135 -5.08 11.27 3.50
CA ALA A 135 -3.97 12.21 3.37
C ALA A 135 -4.33 13.67 3.69
N TYR A 136 -5.61 14.02 3.57
CA TYR A 136 -6.15 15.38 3.76
C TYR A 136 -6.88 15.57 5.10
N ASP A 137 -6.74 14.65 6.05
CA ASP A 137 -7.49 14.65 7.32
C ASP A 137 -7.23 15.88 8.21
N ASP A 138 -6.08 16.53 8.06
CA ASP A 138 -5.77 17.83 8.68
C ASP A 138 -5.78 18.98 7.65
N GLY A 139 -6.54 18.84 6.58
CA GLY A 139 -6.74 19.85 5.56
C GLY A 139 -5.47 20.17 4.75
N PRO A 140 -5.48 21.27 3.98
CA PRO A 140 -4.35 21.60 3.10
C PRO A 140 -3.05 21.85 3.86
N ALA A 141 -3.13 22.42 5.06
CA ALA A 141 -1.95 22.70 5.88
C ALA A 141 -1.29 21.40 6.39
N GLY A 142 -2.10 20.44 6.85
CA GLY A 142 -1.63 19.13 7.30
C GLY A 142 -1.01 18.33 6.16
N LEU A 143 -1.66 18.30 4.98
CA LEU A 143 -1.14 17.65 3.80
C LEU A 143 0.23 18.21 3.39
N LEU A 144 0.34 19.54 3.26
CA LEU A 144 1.59 20.19 2.83
C LEU A 144 2.72 19.99 3.85
N ASP A 145 2.41 20.03 5.15
CA ASP A 145 3.39 19.70 6.19
C ASP A 145 3.82 18.23 6.08
N SER A 146 2.87 17.30 5.88
CA SER A 146 3.16 15.88 5.67
C SER A 146 4.11 15.66 4.49
N LEU A 147 3.87 16.28 3.34
CA LEU A 147 4.74 16.17 2.17
C LEU A 147 6.15 16.68 2.46
N ASN A 148 6.29 17.76 3.24
CA ASN A 148 7.58 18.28 3.66
C ASN A 148 8.29 17.32 4.63
N ARG A 149 7.56 16.80 5.65
CA ARG A 149 8.11 15.83 6.63
C ARG A 149 8.58 14.54 5.98
N ILE A 150 7.82 14.04 4.98
CA ILE A 150 8.22 12.86 4.18
C ILE A 150 9.54 13.14 3.47
N ARG A 151 9.67 14.30 2.82
CA ARG A 151 10.90 14.71 2.12
C ARG A 151 12.08 14.88 3.07
N ASP A 152 11.86 15.52 4.23
CA ASP A 152 12.89 15.75 5.26
C ASP A 152 13.39 14.45 5.88
N ALA A 153 12.55 13.41 5.92
CA ALA A 153 12.93 12.06 6.34
C ALA A 153 13.72 11.28 5.27
N GLY A 154 13.96 11.85 4.09
CA GLY A 154 14.64 11.20 2.97
C GLY A 154 13.77 10.18 2.23
N LEU A 155 12.45 10.33 2.31
CA LEU A 155 11.45 9.55 1.57
C LEU A 155 10.93 10.37 0.39
N VAL A 156 10.36 9.71 -0.61
CA VAL A 156 9.75 10.37 -1.76
C VAL A 156 8.23 10.25 -1.67
N ALA A 157 7.53 11.38 -1.65
CA ALA A 157 6.07 11.40 -1.68
C ALA A 157 5.57 11.39 -3.13
N VAL A 158 4.47 10.66 -3.37
CA VAL A 158 3.73 10.65 -4.63
C VAL A 158 2.22 10.73 -4.37
N GLY A 159 1.46 11.19 -5.36
CA GLY A 159 0.01 11.14 -5.33
C GLY A 159 -0.68 12.25 -4.54
N ALA A 160 0.08 13.27 -4.10
CA ALA A 160 -0.45 14.51 -3.52
C ALA A 160 0.50 15.66 -3.82
N GLY A 161 0.00 16.88 -3.75
CA GLY A 161 0.80 18.07 -4.06
C GLY A 161 0.15 19.37 -3.64
N SER A 162 0.87 20.47 -3.85
CA SER A 162 0.40 21.84 -3.67
C SER A 162 -0.61 22.26 -4.74
N ASP A 163 -0.64 21.52 -5.84
CA ASP A 163 -1.54 21.69 -6.97
C ASP A 163 -1.72 20.35 -7.72
N GLN A 164 -2.63 20.35 -8.71
CA GLN A 164 -2.93 19.16 -9.51
C GLN A 164 -1.70 18.65 -10.32
N PRO A 165 -0.88 19.52 -10.98
CA PRO A 165 0.33 19.06 -11.66
C PRO A 165 1.33 18.38 -10.72
N GLU A 166 1.50 18.87 -9.49
CA GLU A 166 2.38 18.23 -8.52
C GLU A 166 1.80 16.91 -8.03
N ALA A 167 0.52 16.86 -7.70
CA ALA A 167 -0.16 15.65 -7.23
C ALA A 167 -0.07 14.50 -8.25
N LEU A 168 -0.22 14.78 -9.54
CA LEU A 168 -0.18 13.80 -10.63
C LEU A 168 1.25 13.46 -11.11
N ARG A 169 2.27 14.15 -10.58
CA ARG A 169 3.65 13.96 -11.03
C ARG A 169 4.20 12.63 -10.54
N ALA A 170 4.69 11.82 -11.46
CA ALA A 170 5.45 10.62 -11.11
C ALA A 170 6.82 10.99 -10.54
N ALA A 171 7.24 10.28 -9.48
CA ALA A 171 8.63 10.26 -9.04
C ALA A 171 9.45 9.37 -9.97
N SER A 172 10.67 9.80 -10.31
CA SER A 172 11.55 9.08 -11.24
C SER A 172 12.83 8.64 -10.54
N PHE A 173 13.17 7.36 -10.70
CA PHE A 173 14.35 6.73 -10.12
C PHE A 173 15.23 6.15 -11.22
N ARG A 174 16.55 6.22 -11.04
CA ARG A 174 17.51 5.52 -11.89
C ARG A 174 18.17 4.42 -11.06
N ILE A 175 17.87 3.18 -11.40
CA ILE A 175 18.28 1.99 -10.66
C ILE A 175 18.76 0.94 -11.67
N ASP A 176 19.99 0.50 -11.56
CA ASP A 176 20.59 -0.57 -12.38
C ASP A 176 20.27 -0.49 -13.89
N GLY A 177 20.44 0.72 -14.45
CA GLY A 177 20.21 0.99 -15.87
C GLY A 177 18.74 1.20 -16.26
N TRP A 178 17.81 1.08 -15.31
CA TRP A 178 16.39 1.37 -15.50
C TRP A 178 16.03 2.80 -15.11
N THR A 179 15.08 3.36 -15.82
CA THR A 179 14.32 4.54 -15.37
C THR A 179 12.95 4.06 -14.90
N VAL A 180 12.72 4.10 -13.59
CA VAL A 180 11.47 3.66 -12.96
C VAL A 180 10.66 4.88 -12.56
N ALA A 181 9.41 4.97 -13.02
CA ALA A 181 8.45 5.98 -12.57
C ALA A 181 7.48 5.38 -11.57
N VAL A 182 7.21 6.10 -10.48
CA VAL A 182 6.19 5.74 -9.49
C VAL A 182 5.21 6.89 -9.37
N LEU A 183 3.90 6.60 -9.46
CA LEU A 183 2.84 7.60 -9.23
C LEU A 183 1.76 7.04 -8.30
N GLY A 184 1.13 7.95 -7.53
CA GLY A 184 -0.02 7.64 -6.68
C GLY A 184 -1.32 8.13 -7.34
N ILE A 185 -2.42 7.40 -7.15
CA ILE A 185 -3.76 7.76 -7.61
C ILE A 185 -4.75 7.48 -6.49
N ASP A 186 -5.61 8.45 -6.18
CA ASP A 186 -6.65 8.34 -5.17
C ASP A 186 -8.04 8.32 -5.82
N GLU A 187 -8.78 7.22 -5.64
CA GLU A 187 -10.14 7.05 -6.11
C GLU A 187 -11.14 6.73 -5.00
N ALA A 188 -10.66 6.57 -3.77
CA ALA A 188 -11.47 6.36 -2.58
C ALA A 188 -11.77 7.67 -1.88
N LEU A 189 -12.28 8.67 -2.62
CA LEU A 189 -12.48 10.02 -2.11
C LEU A 189 -13.62 10.09 -1.11
N ASP A 190 -13.36 10.80 -0.02
CA ASP A 190 -14.38 11.18 0.95
C ASP A 190 -15.23 12.38 0.49
N PRO A 191 -16.36 12.69 1.18
CA PRO A 191 -17.16 13.89 0.91
C PRO A 191 -16.42 15.23 1.12
N VAL A 192 -15.21 15.20 1.68
CA VAL A 192 -14.33 16.35 1.84
C VAL A 192 -13.68 16.66 0.49
N ASP A 193 -13.58 17.93 0.15
CA ASP A 193 -12.93 18.37 -1.08
C ASP A 193 -11.39 18.26 -0.95
N GLU A 194 -10.88 17.03 -1.05
CA GLU A 194 -9.46 16.67 -0.88
C GLU A 194 -8.67 16.63 -2.20
N VAL A 195 -9.36 16.72 -3.34
CA VAL A 195 -8.74 16.63 -4.65
C VAL A 195 -7.93 17.86 -4.97
N ALA A 196 -6.72 17.67 -5.48
CA ALA A 196 -5.87 18.76 -5.95
C ALA A 196 -6.50 19.52 -7.12
N GLY A 197 -6.46 20.84 -7.05
CA GLY A 197 -6.90 21.74 -8.13
C GLY A 197 -5.72 22.49 -8.76
N PRO A 198 -5.98 23.35 -9.76
CA PRO A 198 -4.92 24.13 -10.41
C PRO A 198 -4.06 24.96 -9.43
N ASP A 199 -4.70 25.53 -8.40
CA ASP A 199 -4.08 26.36 -7.37
C ASP A 199 -4.51 25.88 -5.96
N LYS A 200 -4.80 24.58 -5.80
CA LYS A 200 -5.30 24.02 -4.57
C LYS A 200 -4.55 22.74 -4.21
N PRO A 201 -3.97 22.66 -2.99
CA PRO A 201 -3.37 21.42 -2.49
C PRO A 201 -4.40 20.29 -2.38
N GLY A 202 -3.95 19.07 -2.63
CA GLY A 202 -4.81 17.89 -2.52
C GLY A 202 -4.16 16.62 -3.05
N THR A 203 -4.98 15.57 -3.16
CA THR A 203 -4.60 14.27 -3.69
C THR A 203 -4.78 14.18 -5.22
N ALA A 204 -4.06 13.26 -5.84
CA ALA A 204 -4.18 12.95 -7.27
C ALA A 204 -5.48 12.19 -7.55
N ALA A 205 -6.49 12.89 -8.05
CA ALA A 205 -7.85 12.36 -8.23
C ALA A 205 -7.95 11.23 -9.26
N GLY A 206 -8.48 10.10 -8.84
CA GLY A 206 -8.94 9.04 -9.70
C GLY A 206 -10.33 9.28 -10.32
N HIS A 207 -11.18 10.13 -9.73
CA HIS A 207 -12.51 10.45 -10.25
C HIS A 207 -12.46 11.12 -11.64
N ASP A 208 -11.48 11.99 -11.91
CA ASP A 208 -11.14 12.34 -13.27
C ASP A 208 -10.12 11.32 -13.80
N PHE A 209 -10.62 10.14 -14.08
CA PHE A 209 -9.79 9.04 -14.56
C PHE A 209 -9.04 9.37 -15.87
N ALA A 210 -9.47 10.36 -16.63
CA ALA A 210 -8.75 10.82 -17.80
C ALA A 210 -7.42 11.50 -17.41
N LEU A 211 -7.40 12.27 -16.32
CA LEU A 211 -6.19 12.87 -15.76
C LEU A 211 -5.25 11.79 -15.21
N ALA A 212 -5.76 10.83 -14.45
CA ALA A 212 -4.97 9.71 -13.95
C ALA A 212 -4.31 8.94 -15.11
N LEU A 213 -5.04 8.65 -16.18
CA LEU A 213 -4.49 8.02 -17.38
C LEU A 213 -3.47 8.89 -18.11
N GLN A 214 -3.64 10.22 -18.08
CA GLN A 214 -2.64 11.12 -18.66
C GLN A 214 -1.34 11.06 -17.85
N GLY A 215 -1.40 11.08 -16.52
CA GLY A 215 -0.23 10.90 -15.66
C GLY A 215 0.51 9.58 -15.95
N VAL A 216 -0.21 8.48 -16.15
CA VAL A 216 0.38 7.19 -16.54
C VAL A 216 1.06 7.28 -17.90
N ARG A 217 0.43 7.92 -18.91
CA ARG A 217 1.03 8.09 -20.25
C ARG A 217 2.30 8.96 -20.21
N ASP A 218 2.29 10.03 -19.44
CA ASP A 218 3.43 10.94 -19.31
C ASP A 218 4.61 10.24 -18.62
N ALA A 219 4.33 9.46 -17.56
CA ALA A 219 5.32 8.60 -16.90
C ALA A 219 5.89 7.58 -17.89
N ALA A 220 5.03 6.93 -18.67
CA ALA A 220 5.39 5.92 -19.64
C ALA A 220 6.23 6.48 -20.82
N ALA A 221 6.02 7.73 -21.18
CA ALA A 221 6.78 8.37 -22.24
C ALA A 221 8.24 8.67 -21.85
N SER A 222 8.54 8.74 -20.53
CA SER A 222 9.84 9.15 -20.00
C SER A 222 10.56 8.06 -19.16
N SER A 223 9.95 6.87 -19.04
CA SER A 223 10.46 5.79 -18.17
C SER A 223 10.44 4.44 -18.86
N ASP A 224 11.31 3.55 -18.41
CA ASP A 224 11.35 2.14 -18.84
C ASP A 224 10.30 1.29 -18.13
N LEU A 225 9.95 1.65 -16.89
CA LEU A 225 9.00 0.95 -16.03
C LEU A 225 8.11 1.96 -15.30
N VAL A 226 6.81 1.69 -15.25
CA VAL A 226 5.81 2.52 -14.56
C VAL A 226 5.10 1.70 -13.49
N VAL A 227 5.24 2.11 -12.24
CA VAL A 227 4.56 1.57 -11.07
C VAL A 227 3.46 2.52 -10.64
N VAL A 228 2.26 2.02 -10.50
CA VAL A 228 1.10 2.77 -9.99
C VAL A 228 0.73 2.25 -8.61
N MET A 229 0.69 3.14 -7.61
CA MET A 229 0.06 2.88 -6.32
C MET A 229 -1.32 3.52 -6.34
N ILE A 230 -2.39 2.74 -6.21
CA ILE A 230 -3.76 3.25 -6.28
C ILE A 230 -4.57 2.88 -5.05
N HIS A 231 -5.27 3.87 -4.49
CA HIS A 231 -6.17 3.73 -3.35
C HIS A 231 -7.61 3.78 -3.86
N TRP A 232 -8.33 2.66 -3.79
CA TRP A 232 -9.62 2.49 -4.48
C TRP A 232 -10.49 1.38 -3.89
N GLY A 233 -11.73 1.32 -4.36
CA GLY A 233 -12.63 0.21 -4.09
C GLY A 233 -13.60 0.51 -2.96
N VAL A 234 -13.94 -0.52 -2.20
CA VAL A 234 -14.87 -0.45 -1.07
C VAL A 234 -14.28 -1.20 0.10
N GLU A 235 -14.30 -0.57 1.26
CA GLU A 235 -13.81 -1.19 2.50
C GLU A 235 -14.42 -2.58 2.73
N LEU A 236 -13.58 -3.50 3.18
CA LEU A 236 -13.89 -4.89 3.51
C LEU A 236 -14.38 -5.76 2.34
N ASP A 237 -14.46 -5.24 1.13
CA ASP A 237 -14.75 -6.08 -0.04
C ASP A 237 -13.59 -7.05 -0.32
N ALA A 238 -13.91 -8.33 -0.47
CA ALA A 238 -12.93 -9.37 -0.81
C ALA A 238 -12.66 -9.50 -2.33
N ARG A 239 -13.37 -8.74 -3.14
CA ARG A 239 -13.26 -8.79 -4.61
C ARG A 239 -13.30 -7.39 -5.19
N PRO A 240 -12.49 -7.12 -6.23
CA PRO A 240 -12.52 -5.84 -6.92
C PRO A 240 -13.88 -5.64 -7.61
N ARG A 241 -14.35 -4.41 -7.63
CA ARG A 241 -15.51 -4.00 -8.38
C ARG A 241 -15.19 -3.94 -9.87
N GLN A 242 -16.22 -4.03 -10.73
CA GLN A 242 -16.04 -4.02 -12.20
C GLN A 242 -15.32 -2.76 -12.69
N TYR A 243 -15.55 -1.61 -12.05
CA TYR A 243 -14.86 -0.38 -12.43
C TYR A 243 -13.35 -0.44 -12.13
N GLN A 244 -12.94 -1.04 -11.00
CA GLN A 244 -11.53 -1.23 -10.66
C GLN A 244 -10.83 -2.10 -11.72
N ILE A 245 -11.48 -3.20 -12.16
CA ILE A 245 -10.95 -4.06 -13.22
C ILE A 245 -10.79 -3.28 -14.53
N ALA A 246 -11.83 -2.54 -14.93
CA ALA A 246 -11.79 -1.75 -16.16
C ALA A 246 -10.73 -0.64 -16.10
N GLN A 247 -10.55 0.02 -14.96
CA GLN A 247 -9.56 1.06 -14.77
C GLN A 247 -8.14 0.48 -14.75
N ALA A 248 -7.91 -0.65 -14.06
CA ALA A 248 -6.63 -1.35 -14.06
C ALA A 248 -6.18 -1.69 -15.50
N HIS A 249 -7.07 -2.28 -16.27
CA HIS A 249 -6.78 -2.62 -17.68
C HIS A 249 -6.43 -1.38 -18.49
N ARG A 250 -7.18 -0.27 -18.33
CA ARG A 250 -6.92 0.99 -19.03
C ARG A 250 -5.58 1.64 -18.60
N MET A 251 -5.18 1.52 -17.33
CA MET A 251 -3.86 1.98 -16.87
C MET A 251 -2.73 1.15 -17.48
N ILE A 252 -2.88 -0.18 -17.53
CA ILE A 252 -1.91 -1.04 -18.24
C ILE A 252 -1.86 -0.68 -19.73
N ASP A 253 -2.99 -0.49 -20.39
CA ASP A 253 -3.05 -0.07 -21.80
C ASP A 253 -2.44 1.32 -22.03
N ALA A 254 -2.51 2.21 -21.03
CA ALA A 254 -1.87 3.53 -21.07
C ALA A 254 -0.36 3.48 -20.79
N GLY A 255 0.15 2.36 -20.28
CA GLY A 255 1.56 2.11 -20.10
C GLY A 255 2.02 1.86 -18.66
N ALA A 256 1.12 1.59 -17.72
CA ALA A 256 1.52 1.04 -16.43
C ALA A 256 2.08 -0.37 -16.59
N ASP A 257 3.12 -0.71 -15.84
CA ASP A 257 3.75 -2.03 -15.85
C ASP A 257 3.40 -2.83 -14.60
N VAL A 258 3.10 -2.15 -13.48
CA VAL A 258 2.72 -2.76 -12.21
C VAL A 258 1.67 -1.88 -11.54
N ILE A 259 0.64 -2.51 -10.96
CA ILE A 259 -0.37 -1.81 -10.15
C ILE A 259 -0.43 -2.43 -8.76
N PHE A 260 -0.21 -1.61 -7.73
CA PHE A 260 -0.41 -1.92 -6.32
C PHE A 260 -1.66 -1.21 -5.82
N GLY A 261 -2.68 -1.96 -5.40
CA GLY A 261 -3.93 -1.43 -4.88
C GLY A 261 -4.01 -1.52 -3.36
N SER A 262 -4.77 -0.58 -2.77
CA SER A 262 -5.03 -0.42 -1.33
C SER A 262 -6.44 0.12 -1.09
N HIS A 263 -6.84 0.43 0.13
CA HIS A 263 -8.14 0.90 0.64
C HIS A 263 -9.10 -0.20 1.14
N PRO A 264 -9.33 -1.35 0.48
CA PRO A 264 -10.26 -2.32 1.04
C PRO A 264 -9.86 -2.89 2.41
N HIS A 265 -8.67 -2.59 2.92
CA HIS A 265 -8.10 -3.12 4.18
C HIS A 265 -8.13 -4.65 4.23
N ARG A 266 -8.20 -5.27 3.08
CA ARG A 266 -8.39 -6.70 2.90
C ARG A 266 -7.76 -7.16 1.61
N LEU A 267 -7.13 -8.34 1.62
CA LEU A 267 -6.60 -8.93 0.39
C LEU A 267 -7.70 -9.13 -0.65
N GLN A 268 -7.40 -8.70 -1.87
CA GLN A 268 -8.16 -9.01 -3.06
C GLN A 268 -7.30 -9.81 -4.04
N PRO A 269 -7.91 -10.47 -5.07
CA PRO A 269 -7.18 -11.25 -6.06
C PRO A 269 -6.06 -10.48 -6.75
N VAL A 270 -5.07 -11.22 -7.24
CA VAL A 270 -4.04 -10.73 -8.16
C VAL A 270 -4.42 -11.18 -9.57
N GLU A 271 -4.29 -10.27 -10.53
CA GLU A 271 -4.51 -10.54 -11.95
C GLU A 271 -3.23 -10.29 -12.74
N THR A 272 -3.06 -11.01 -13.83
CA THR A 272 -2.08 -10.68 -14.86
C THR A 272 -2.80 -10.29 -16.13
N TYR A 273 -2.73 -9.00 -16.50
CA TYR A 273 -3.30 -8.50 -17.75
C TYR A 273 -2.19 -8.05 -18.69
N ARG A 274 -2.19 -8.58 -19.92
CA ARG A 274 -1.13 -8.35 -20.93
C ARG A 274 0.30 -8.55 -20.39
N GLY A 275 0.47 -9.53 -19.51
CA GLY A 275 1.77 -9.80 -18.89
C GLY A 275 2.19 -8.82 -17.80
N ARG A 276 1.27 -8.01 -17.27
CA ARG A 276 1.52 -7.03 -16.22
C ARG A 276 0.72 -7.41 -14.97
N PRO A 277 1.36 -7.41 -13.77
CA PRO A 277 0.68 -7.77 -12.53
C PRO A 277 -0.18 -6.62 -12.01
N ILE A 278 -1.38 -6.98 -11.56
CA ILE A 278 -2.33 -6.09 -10.88
C ILE A 278 -2.66 -6.72 -9.53
N PHE A 279 -2.23 -6.09 -8.47
CA PHE A 279 -2.63 -6.43 -7.10
C PHE A 279 -3.80 -5.51 -6.75
N TYR A 280 -5.04 -6.01 -6.79
CA TYR A 280 -6.22 -5.18 -6.58
C TYR A 280 -6.31 -4.61 -5.17
N SER A 281 -5.88 -5.36 -4.16
CA SER A 281 -5.63 -4.85 -2.80
C SER A 281 -4.63 -5.76 -2.09
N LEU A 282 -3.64 -5.13 -1.47
CA LEU A 282 -2.63 -5.79 -0.64
C LEU A 282 -3.06 -5.88 0.83
N GLY A 283 -4.25 -5.36 1.19
CA GLY A 283 -4.73 -5.29 2.56
C GLY A 283 -3.95 -4.28 3.39
N ASN A 284 -3.81 -4.55 4.68
CA ASN A 284 -3.07 -3.69 5.60
C ASN A 284 -1.63 -4.17 5.79
N LEU A 285 -0.66 -3.27 5.93
CA LEU A 285 0.65 -3.65 6.43
C LEU A 285 0.79 -3.26 7.91
N VAL A 286 0.85 -1.98 8.21
CA VAL A 286 0.94 -1.47 9.59
C VAL A 286 -0.41 -0.89 9.97
N TRP A 287 -1.21 -1.66 10.71
CA TRP A 287 -2.61 -1.30 10.98
C TRP A 287 -3.11 -1.87 12.30
N PRO A 288 -4.11 -1.24 12.96
CA PRO A 288 -4.79 -1.84 14.11
C PRO A 288 -5.49 -3.16 13.73
N ARG A 289 -5.52 -4.11 14.66
CA ARG A 289 -6.24 -5.38 14.47
C ARG A 289 -7.74 -5.21 14.69
N LEU A 290 -8.46 -4.69 13.71
CA LEU A 290 -9.90 -4.40 13.84
C LEU A 290 -10.77 -5.66 13.75
N THR A 291 -10.61 -6.43 12.67
CA THR A 291 -11.38 -7.66 12.43
C THR A 291 -10.46 -8.76 11.89
N PRO A 292 -10.79 -10.06 12.11
CA PRO A 292 -9.98 -11.16 11.57
C PRO A 292 -9.73 -11.08 10.05
N ALA A 293 -10.68 -10.51 9.30
CA ALA A 293 -10.55 -10.37 7.85
C ALA A 293 -9.46 -9.38 7.42
N THR A 294 -9.06 -8.47 8.31
CA THR A 294 -8.03 -7.44 8.05
C THR A 294 -6.65 -7.78 8.63
N TRP A 295 -6.50 -8.96 9.26
CA TRP A 295 -5.22 -9.39 9.83
C TRP A 295 -4.30 -10.08 8.84
N THR A 296 -4.87 -10.63 7.75
CA THR A 296 -4.11 -11.25 6.66
C THR A 296 -3.85 -10.22 5.58
N SER A 297 -2.60 -10.10 5.19
CA SER A 297 -2.10 -9.11 4.26
C SER A 297 -1.04 -9.73 3.34
N ALA A 298 -0.49 -8.93 2.43
CA ALA A 298 0.63 -9.33 1.61
C ALA A 298 1.55 -8.16 1.29
N VAL A 299 2.82 -8.48 1.08
CA VAL A 299 3.74 -7.62 0.34
C VAL A 299 3.81 -8.18 -1.09
N ALA A 300 3.59 -7.34 -2.07
CA ALA A 300 3.85 -7.67 -3.47
C ALA A 300 5.36 -7.64 -3.71
N GLU A 301 5.91 -8.72 -4.25
CA GLU A 301 7.28 -8.76 -4.76
C GLU A 301 7.21 -8.84 -6.28
N VAL A 302 7.86 -7.89 -6.95
CA VAL A 302 7.94 -7.80 -8.40
C VAL A 302 9.41 -7.85 -8.81
N ILE A 303 9.76 -8.81 -9.65
CA ILE A 303 11.10 -8.97 -10.21
C ILE A 303 11.05 -8.63 -11.69
N VAL A 304 11.85 -7.65 -12.10
CA VAL A 304 11.98 -7.22 -13.49
C VAL A 304 13.35 -7.68 -14.01
N GLU A 305 13.34 -8.58 -14.96
CA GLU A 305 14.56 -9.09 -15.56
C GLU A 305 15.15 -8.09 -16.57
N PRO A 306 16.45 -8.19 -16.90
CA PRO A 306 17.12 -7.27 -17.85
C PRO A 306 16.47 -7.19 -19.23
N ASP A 307 15.75 -8.23 -19.66
CA ASP A 307 15.00 -8.28 -20.91
C ASP A 307 13.59 -7.65 -20.83
N GLY A 308 13.19 -7.13 -19.64
CA GLY A 308 11.89 -6.55 -19.38
C GLY A 308 10.81 -7.57 -19.00
N THR A 309 11.14 -8.85 -18.84
CA THR A 309 10.22 -9.84 -18.30
C THR A 309 9.90 -9.52 -16.84
N ILE A 310 8.61 -9.49 -16.50
CA ILE A 310 8.12 -9.24 -15.15
C ILE A 310 7.61 -10.52 -14.52
N ARG A 311 8.12 -10.86 -13.34
CA ARG A 311 7.59 -11.89 -12.46
C ARG A 311 7.07 -11.24 -11.19
N ALA A 312 5.94 -11.72 -10.66
CA ALA A 312 5.38 -11.17 -9.46
C ALA A 312 4.80 -12.27 -8.55
N ARG A 313 4.85 -12.04 -7.26
CA ARG A 313 4.23 -12.91 -6.24
C ARG A 313 3.77 -12.10 -5.03
N SER A 314 2.88 -12.69 -4.25
CA SER A 314 2.48 -12.17 -2.94
C SER A 314 3.27 -12.89 -1.84
N LEU A 315 3.97 -12.12 -1.01
CA LEU A 315 4.58 -12.61 0.23
C LEU A 315 3.56 -12.46 1.34
N ALA A 316 3.15 -13.58 1.94
CA ALA A 316 2.11 -13.55 2.97
C ALA A 316 2.58 -12.81 4.23
N VAL A 317 1.71 -11.97 4.77
CA VAL A 317 1.93 -11.20 6.00
C VAL A 317 0.75 -11.40 6.93
N GLU A 318 1.01 -11.51 8.22
CA GLU A 318 0.00 -11.50 9.27
C GLU A 318 0.25 -10.34 10.23
N ILE A 319 -0.78 -9.55 10.52
CA ILE A 319 -0.73 -8.53 11.57
C ILE A 319 -1.00 -9.26 12.90
N VAL A 320 0.07 -9.59 13.63
CA VAL A 320 0.02 -10.42 14.85
C VAL A 320 -0.40 -9.63 16.09
N SER A 321 -0.18 -8.31 16.06
CA SER A 321 -0.66 -7.35 17.06
C SER A 321 -0.82 -5.98 16.39
N ASP A 322 -1.49 -5.04 17.06
CA ASP A 322 -1.74 -3.71 16.50
C ASP A 322 -0.46 -3.06 15.99
N GLY A 323 -0.42 -2.78 14.68
CA GLY A 323 0.72 -2.17 14.01
C GLY A 323 1.96 -3.05 13.85
N HIS A 324 1.85 -4.38 14.06
CA HIS A 324 2.99 -5.30 13.92
C HIS A 324 2.76 -6.39 12.89
N PRO A 325 3.05 -6.13 11.63
CA PRO A 325 3.05 -7.14 10.57
C PRO A 325 4.26 -8.06 10.70
N VAL A 326 4.07 -9.33 10.39
CA VAL A 326 5.12 -10.37 10.36
C VAL A 326 5.03 -11.14 9.05
N LEU A 327 6.15 -11.34 8.38
CA LEU A 327 6.22 -12.24 7.24
C LEU A 327 5.90 -13.67 7.67
N VAL A 328 4.93 -14.28 7.00
CA VAL A 328 4.62 -15.69 7.20
C VAL A 328 5.61 -16.51 6.37
N ALA A 329 6.41 -17.33 7.03
CA ALA A 329 7.31 -18.22 6.34
C ALA A 329 6.50 -19.12 5.37
N THR A 330 6.87 -19.12 4.09
CA THR A 330 6.33 -20.10 3.13
C THR A 330 6.88 -21.46 3.52
N PRO A 331 6.02 -22.48 3.71
CA PRO A 331 6.44 -23.83 4.10
C PRO A 331 7.30 -24.49 3.01
#